data_53726767284c2399e51a33ec47cc088d
#
_entry.id   53726767284c2399e51a33ec47cc088d
#
_cell.length_a   1.000
_cell.length_b   1.000
_cell.length_c   1.000
_cell.angle_alpha   90.00
_cell.angle_beta   90.00
_cell.angle_gamma   90.00
#
_symmetry.space_group_name_H-M   'P 1'
#
loop_
_entity.id
_entity.type
_entity.pdbx_description
1 polymer ?
#
loop_
_entity_poly.entity_id
_entity_poly.type
_entity_poly.pdbx_seq_one_letter_code
_entity_poly.pdbx_strand_id
1 'polypeptide(L)'
;MAIGVALAYPQVRLKPAIIKEHFSGKWVLVTGASHGIGRALTEKLIDADANVFLIARSEADLRYLCDRAKQRGNRADYCAIDLRDREKLELLCQKLKETLPQLDYFFCNAGKSIHRKITDALDRLHDYDRTMDLNYRALVALSLALLPALKASKGSIIYSSSVSTLYP
;
A
#
# COMPACT_ATOMS: atom_id res chain seq x y z
N MET A 1 5.80 31.58 -20.51
CA MET A 1 6.18 30.47 -21.41
C MET A 1 6.32 29.23 -20.55
N ALA A 2 5.28 28.39 -20.51
CA ALA A 2 5.26 27.17 -19.70
C ALA A 2 6.01 26.09 -20.48
N ILE A 3 7.17 25.67 -19.96
CA ILE A 3 7.88 24.52 -20.50
C ILE A 3 7.16 23.28 -20.02
N GLY A 4 6.29 22.74 -20.88
CA GLY A 4 5.70 21.43 -20.68
C GLY A 4 6.77 20.36 -20.81
N VAL A 5 7.31 19.89 -19.69
CA VAL A 5 8.10 18.65 -19.67
C VAL A 5 7.11 17.51 -19.86
N ALA A 6 6.89 17.12 -21.09
CA ALA A 6 6.26 15.84 -21.39
C ALA A 6 7.27 14.75 -21.00
N LEU A 7 7.14 14.23 -19.77
CA LEU A 7 7.80 13.01 -19.37
C LEU A 7 7.16 11.87 -20.17
N ALA A 8 7.66 11.62 -21.38
CA ALA A 8 7.38 10.43 -22.13
C ALA A 8 8.05 9.25 -21.39
N TYR A 9 7.37 8.74 -20.35
CA TYR A 9 7.71 7.43 -19.85
C TYR A 9 7.34 6.43 -20.94
N PRO A 10 8.30 5.68 -21.49
CA PRO A 10 7.93 4.56 -22.32
C PRO A 10 7.00 3.70 -21.47
N GLN A 11 5.79 3.43 -21.97
CA GLN A 11 4.87 2.51 -21.30
C GLN A 11 5.52 1.13 -21.37
N VAL A 12 6.34 0.80 -20.39
CA VAL A 12 6.88 -0.54 -20.24
C VAL A 12 5.72 -1.45 -19.85
N ARG A 13 5.03 -1.97 -20.85
CA ARG A 13 4.06 -3.04 -20.65
C ARG A 13 4.85 -4.31 -20.38
N LEU A 14 5.10 -4.59 -19.11
CA LEU A 14 5.63 -5.89 -18.71
C LEU A 14 4.65 -6.96 -19.16
N LYS A 15 5.17 -7.97 -19.85
CA LYS A 15 4.36 -9.14 -20.26
C LYS A 15 3.82 -9.81 -18.98
N PRO A 16 2.53 -10.23 -18.96
CA PRO A 16 1.95 -10.91 -17.79
C PRO A 16 2.77 -12.08 -17.26
N ALA A 17 3.43 -12.83 -18.16
CA ALA A 17 4.32 -13.94 -17.81
C ALA A 17 5.51 -13.46 -16.93
N ILE A 18 6.12 -12.34 -17.25
CA ILE A 18 7.25 -11.78 -16.46
C ILE A 18 6.77 -11.36 -15.06
N ILE A 19 5.59 -10.75 -14.98
CA ILE A 19 5.00 -10.35 -13.69
C ILE A 19 4.72 -11.60 -12.86
N LYS A 20 4.15 -12.64 -13.47
CA LYS A 20 3.86 -13.91 -12.79
C LYS A 20 5.13 -14.59 -12.31
N GLU A 21 6.14 -14.72 -13.16
CA GLU A 21 7.44 -15.30 -12.81
C GLU A 21 8.07 -14.58 -11.59
N HIS A 22 7.91 -13.24 -11.52
CA HIS A 22 8.49 -12.44 -10.45
C HIS A 22 7.73 -12.53 -9.12
N PHE A 23 6.39 -12.59 -9.15
CA PHE A 23 5.54 -12.50 -7.95
C PHE A 23 4.94 -13.82 -7.49
N SER A 24 4.97 -14.90 -8.31
CA SER A 24 4.38 -16.18 -7.97
C SER A 24 4.94 -16.74 -6.65
N GLY A 25 4.04 -17.06 -5.72
CA GLY A 25 4.37 -17.56 -4.38
C GLY A 25 4.95 -16.51 -3.40
N LYS A 26 5.25 -15.30 -3.86
CA LYS A 26 5.79 -14.21 -3.03
C LYS A 26 4.74 -13.65 -2.09
N TRP A 27 5.16 -13.29 -0.87
CA TRP A 27 4.30 -12.56 0.07
C TRP A 27 4.37 -11.06 -0.18
N VAL A 28 3.21 -10.47 -0.43
CA VAL A 28 3.08 -9.04 -0.74
C VAL A 28 2.07 -8.40 0.20
N LEU A 29 2.49 -7.35 0.92
CA LEU A 29 1.59 -6.53 1.72
C LEU A 29 1.27 -5.24 0.96
N VAL A 30 -0.03 -4.91 0.87
CA VAL A 30 -0.51 -3.70 0.20
C VAL A 30 -1.38 -2.88 1.14
N THR A 31 -1.01 -1.61 1.38
CA THR A 31 -1.89 -0.66 2.06
C THR A 31 -2.74 0.13 1.07
N GLY A 32 -3.98 0.48 1.46
CA GLY A 32 -4.93 1.11 0.56
C GLY A 32 -5.44 0.18 -0.54
N ALA A 33 -5.50 -1.12 -0.26
CA ALA A 33 -5.79 -2.17 -1.24
C ALA A 33 -7.23 -2.17 -1.79
N SER A 34 -8.18 -1.47 -1.14
CA SER A 34 -9.60 -1.57 -1.48
C SER A 34 -10.04 -0.73 -2.68
N HIS A 35 -9.31 0.33 -3.05
CA HIS A 35 -9.71 1.28 -4.08
C HIS A 35 -8.54 1.76 -4.96
N GLY A 36 -8.87 2.29 -6.14
CA GLY A 36 -7.93 2.99 -7.01
C GLY A 36 -6.70 2.16 -7.38
N ILE A 37 -5.52 2.78 -7.27
CA ILE A 37 -4.23 2.18 -7.62
C ILE A 37 -3.96 0.92 -6.78
N GLY A 38 -4.20 0.97 -5.46
CA GLY A 38 -3.98 -0.16 -4.57
C GLY A 38 -4.82 -1.39 -4.93
N ARG A 39 -6.09 -1.19 -5.31
CA ARG A 39 -6.96 -2.27 -5.78
C ARG A 39 -6.46 -2.86 -7.10
N ALA A 40 -6.18 -2.02 -8.09
CA ALA A 40 -5.69 -2.48 -9.39
C ALA A 40 -4.34 -3.23 -9.27
N LEU A 41 -3.45 -2.75 -8.39
CA LEU A 41 -2.21 -3.44 -8.05
C LEU A 41 -2.49 -4.82 -7.41
N THR A 42 -3.37 -4.85 -6.40
CA THR A 42 -3.74 -6.09 -5.69
C THR A 42 -4.30 -7.13 -6.66
N GLU A 43 -5.21 -6.73 -7.56
CA GLU A 43 -5.78 -7.62 -8.57
C GLU A 43 -4.71 -8.22 -9.49
N LYS A 44 -3.73 -7.42 -9.94
CA LYS A 44 -2.60 -7.89 -10.74
C LYS A 44 -1.68 -8.83 -9.97
N LEU A 45 -1.43 -8.58 -8.69
CA LEU A 45 -0.64 -9.45 -7.83
C LEU A 45 -1.34 -10.81 -7.62
N ILE A 46 -2.65 -10.80 -7.40
CA ILE A 46 -3.45 -12.02 -7.31
C ILE A 46 -3.39 -12.79 -8.63
N ASP A 47 -3.51 -12.12 -9.78
CA ASP A 47 -3.41 -12.74 -11.10
C ASP A 47 -2.00 -13.29 -11.40
N ALA A 48 -0.98 -12.77 -10.74
CA ALA A 48 0.39 -13.25 -10.77
C ALA A 48 0.69 -14.36 -9.75
N ASP A 49 -0.33 -14.91 -9.11
CA ASP A 49 -0.25 -15.96 -8.08
C ASP A 49 0.61 -15.57 -6.85
N ALA A 50 0.60 -14.29 -6.48
CA ALA A 50 1.19 -13.82 -5.23
C ALA A 50 0.30 -14.15 -4.03
N ASN A 51 0.92 -14.39 -2.87
CA ASN A 51 0.24 -14.39 -1.58
C ASN A 51 0.08 -12.94 -1.12
N VAL A 52 -1.07 -12.57 -0.58
CA VAL A 52 -1.35 -11.16 -0.25
C VAL A 52 -1.79 -10.95 1.18
N PHE A 53 -1.29 -9.87 1.80
CA PHE A 53 -1.84 -9.31 3.03
C PHE A 53 -2.34 -7.90 2.73
N LEU A 54 -3.65 -7.66 2.90
CA LEU A 54 -4.31 -6.45 2.45
C LEU A 54 -4.75 -5.57 3.61
N ILE A 55 -4.42 -4.27 3.56
CA ILE A 55 -4.81 -3.31 4.60
C ILE A 55 -5.59 -2.17 3.95
N ALA A 56 -6.83 -1.96 4.40
CA ALA A 56 -7.66 -0.83 4.03
C ALA A 56 -8.82 -0.67 5.03
N ARG A 57 -9.73 0.28 4.79
CA ARG A 57 -10.89 0.52 5.67
C ARG A 57 -12.11 -0.32 5.29
N SER A 58 -12.29 -0.61 4.02
CA SER A 58 -13.47 -1.35 3.52
C SER A 58 -13.26 -2.86 3.67
N GLU A 59 -13.87 -3.44 4.70
CA GLU A 59 -13.79 -4.88 4.96
C GLU A 59 -14.38 -5.70 3.81
N ALA A 60 -15.53 -5.26 3.26
CA ALA A 60 -16.19 -5.98 2.18
C ALA A 60 -15.30 -6.11 0.92
N ASP A 61 -14.61 -5.02 0.52
CA ASP A 61 -13.69 -5.05 -0.62
C ASP A 61 -12.46 -5.93 -0.35
N LEU A 62 -11.91 -5.85 0.88
CA LEU A 62 -10.76 -6.68 1.27
C LEU A 62 -11.12 -8.16 1.26
N ARG A 63 -12.28 -8.51 1.82
CA ARG A 63 -12.80 -9.89 1.83
C ARG A 63 -12.95 -10.41 0.40
N TYR A 64 -13.59 -9.64 -0.49
CA TYR A 64 -13.73 -10.00 -1.90
C TYR A 64 -12.38 -10.31 -2.56
N LEU A 65 -11.38 -9.45 -2.36
CA LEU A 65 -10.04 -9.65 -2.93
C LEU A 65 -9.34 -10.88 -2.35
N CYS A 66 -9.46 -11.11 -1.05
CA CYS A 66 -8.91 -12.31 -0.40
C CYS A 66 -9.60 -13.60 -0.87
N ASP A 67 -10.92 -13.58 -1.03
CA ASP A 67 -11.66 -14.74 -1.53
C ASP A 67 -11.24 -15.06 -2.98
N ARG A 68 -11.09 -14.04 -3.82
CA ARG A 68 -10.56 -14.19 -5.18
C ARG A 68 -9.14 -14.80 -5.18
N ALA A 69 -8.27 -14.36 -4.28
CA ALA A 69 -6.91 -14.92 -4.15
C ALA A 69 -6.96 -16.39 -3.73
N LYS A 70 -7.78 -16.73 -2.73
CA LYS A 70 -7.95 -18.10 -2.23
C LYS A 70 -8.53 -19.05 -3.29
N GLN A 71 -9.49 -18.58 -4.11
CA GLN A 71 -10.03 -19.34 -5.24
C GLN A 71 -8.97 -19.73 -6.29
N ARG A 72 -7.90 -18.94 -6.38
CA ARG A 72 -6.73 -19.23 -7.25
C ARG A 72 -5.66 -20.09 -6.57
N GLY A 73 -5.89 -20.51 -5.32
CA GLY A 73 -4.94 -21.29 -4.53
C GLY A 73 -3.89 -20.47 -3.79
N ASN A 74 -3.98 -19.14 -3.82
CA ASN A 74 -3.04 -18.25 -3.13
C ASN A 74 -3.42 -18.10 -1.64
N ARG A 75 -2.43 -17.86 -0.80
CA ARG A 75 -2.69 -17.45 0.58
C ARG A 75 -3.07 -15.98 0.60
N ALA A 76 -4.12 -15.65 1.36
CA ALA A 76 -4.58 -14.28 1.48
C ALA A 76 -5.16 -14.02 2.87
N ASP A 77 -4.79 -12.87 3.44
CA ASP A 77 -5.35 -12.36 4.68
C ASP A 77 -5.51 -10.83 4.59
N TYR A 78 -6.28 -10.23 5.49
CA TYR A 78 -6.50 -8.79 5.51
C TYR A 78 -6.70 -8.25 6.92
N CYS A 79 -6.52 -6.93 7.03
CA CYS A 79 -6.92 -6.17 8.19
C CYS A 79 -7.73 -4.92 7.76
N ALA A 80 -8.98 -4.87 8.18
CA ALA A 80 -9.85 -3.71 7.96
C ALA A 80 -9.62 -2.68 9.06
N ILE A 81 -8.87 -1.61 8.74
CA ILE A 81 -8.45 -0.60 9.71
C ILE A 81 -8.31 0.78 9.06
N ASP A 82 -8.61 1.83 9.82
CA ASP A 82 -8.12 3.17 9.51
C ASP A 82 -6.70 3.33 10.07
N LEU A 83 -5.72 3.46 9.19
CA LEU A 83 -4.31 3.61 9.56
C LEU A 83 -4.00 4.90 10.33
N ARG A 84 -4.96 5.84 10.46
CA ARG A 84 -4.85 7.04 11.28
C ARG A 84 -5.18 6.78 12.75
N ASP A 85 -5.84 5.66 13.05
CA ASP A 85 -6.12 5.20 14.40
C ASP A 85 -4.84 4.60 14.98
N ARG A 86 -4.17 5.35 15.84
CA ARG A 86 -2.84 5.00 16.35
C ARG A 86 -2.86 3.74 17.21
N GLU A 87 -3.89 3.55 18.02
CA GLU A 87 -4.01 2.38 18.90
C GLU A 87 -4.20 1.10 18.06
N LYS A 88 -5.11 1.14 17.08
CA LYS A 88 -5.32 0.01 16.17
C LYS A 88 -4.11 -0.25 15.29
N LEU A 89 -3.39 0.79 14.85
CA LEU A 89 -2.16 0.66 14.08
C LEU A 89 -1.09 -0.05 14.91
N GLU A 90 -0.95 0.29 16.19
CA GLU A 90 0.02 -0.36 17.08
C GLU A 90 -0.30 -1.85 17.27
N LEU A 91 -1.56 -2.18 17.52
CA LEU A 91 -2.03 -3.57 17.60
C LEU A 91 -1.78 -4.34 16.30
N LEU A 92 -2.03 -3.71 15.16
CA LEU A 92 -1.74 -4.30 13.85
C LEU A 92 -0.24 -4.55 13.70
N CYS A 93 0.61 -3.57 14.05
CA CYS A 93 2.07 -3.72 13.98
C CYS A 93 2.57 -4.89 14.85
N GLN A 94 2.01 -5.10 16.04
CA GLN A 94 2.33 -6.24 16.90
C GLN A 94 1.91 -7.55 16.24
N LYS A 95 0.66 -7.63 15.76
CA LYS A 95 0.14 -8.81 15.06
C LYS A 95 0.99 -9.17 13.84
N LEU A 96 1.39 -8.20 13.03
CA LEU A 96 2.19 -8.44 11.82
C LEU A 96 3.57 -9.02 12.14
N LYS A 97 4.22 -8.59 13.23
CA LYS A 97 5.49 -9.14 13.69
C LYS A 97 5.39 -10.63 14.05
N GLU A 98 4.25 -11.05 14.58
CA GLU A 98 4.01 -12.43 15.01
C GLU A 98 3.56 -13.34 13.86
N THR A 99 2.78 -12.80 12.92
CA THR A 99 2.09 -13.60 11.89
C THR A 99 2.77 -13.62 10.54
N LEU A 100 3.68 -12.68 10.25
CA LEU A 100 4.41 -12.60 8.99
C LEU A 100 5.90 -12.83 9.19
N PRO A 101 6.37 -14.09 9.19
CA PRO A 101 7.78 -14.42 9.41
C PRO A 101 8.67 -13.99 8.23
N GLN A 102 8.08 -13.83 7.04
CA GLN A 102 8.76 -13.35 5.83
C GLN A 102 7.81 -12.49 5.00
N LEU A 103 8.36 -11.48 4.33
CA LEU A 103 7.64 -10.58 3.45
C LEU A 103 8.55 -10.16 2.29
N ASP A 104 8.16 -10.45 1.06
CA ASP A 104 8.98 -10.14 -0.11
C ASP A 104 8.78 -8.68 -0.56
N TYR A 105 7.54 -8.17 -0.51
CA TYR A 105 7.23 -6.81 -0.94
C TYR A 105 6.23 -6.13 -0.01
N PHE A 106 6.53 -4.89 0.34
CA PHE A 106 5.62 -4.00 1.04
C PHE A 106 5.29 -2.79 0.16
N PHE A 107 4.07 -2.71 -0.36
CA PHE A 107 3.57 -1.57 -1.11
C PHE A 107 2.87 -0.58 -0.19
N CYS A 108 3.54 0.52 0.10
CA CYS A 108 3.02 1.67 0.85
C CYS A 108 2.20 2.55 -0.09
N ASN A 109 0.95 2.19 -0.35
CA ASN A 109 0.08 2.90 -1.28
C ASN A 109 -1.04 3.68 -0.59
N ALA A 110 -1.36 3.38 0.68
CA ALA A 110 -2.35 4.16 1.42
C ALA A 110 -1.89 5.62 1.54
N GLY A 111 -2.74 6.53 1.09
CA GLY A 111 -2.46 7.94 1.16
C GLY A 111 -3.70 8.77 0.84
N LYS A 112 -3.69 10.02 1.26
CA LYS A 112 -4.73 11.01 0.95
C LYS A 112 -4.11 12.38 0.80
N SER A 113 -4.57 13.11 -0.21
CA SER A 113 -4.31 14.53 -0.37
C SER A 113 -5.56 15.34 0.01
N ILE A 114 -5.36 16.51 0.59
CA ILE A 114 -6.42 17.48 0.88
C ILE A 114 -6.16 18.69 -0.01
N HIS A 115 -6.99 18.84 -1.03
CA HIS A 115 -6.91 19.98 -1.93
C HIS A 115 -7.80 21.12 -1.39
N ARG A 116 -7.15 22.11 -0.79
CA ARG A 116 -7.82 23.31 -0.25
C ARG A 116 -6.87 24.50 -0.34
N LYS A 117 -7.41 25.68 -0.62
CA LYS A 117 -6.63 26.91 -0.52
C LYS A 117 -6.26 27.14 0.94
N ILE A 118 -5.07 27.65 1.20
CA ILE A 118 -4.58 27.89 2.56
C ILE A 118 -5.47 28.89 3.29
N THR A 119 -6.02 29.86 2.58
CA THR A 119 -6.99 30.85 3.10
C THR A 119 -8.25 30.23 3.67
N ASP A 120 -8.64 29.04 3.15
CA ASP A 120 -9.85 28.31 3.56
C ASP A 120 -9.52 27.23 4.62
N ALA A 121 -8.30 27.25 5.15
CA ALA A 121 -7.77 26.24 6.06
C ALA A 121 -7.14 26.83 7.35
N LEU A 122 -7.36 28.10 7.63
CA LEU A 122 -6.69 28.82 8.74
C LEU A 122 -6.96 28.22 10.13
N ASP A 123 -8.12 27.63 10.33
CA ASP A 123 -8.58 26.97 11.57
C ASP A 123 -8.59 25.43 11.49
N ARG A 124 -7.93 24.85 10.47
CA ARG A 124 -8.03 23.42 10.13
C ARG A 124 -6.72 22.65 10.31
N LEU A 125 -6.00 22.92 11.39
CA LEU A 125 -4.76 22.20 11.70
C LEU A 125 -4.94 20.68 11.71
N HIS A 126 -6.12 20.19 12.11
CA HIS A 126 -6.47 18.78 12.08
C HIS A 126 -6.39 18.12 10.68
N ASP A 127 -6.51 18.88 9.59
CA ASP A 127 -6.34 18.34 8.24
C ASP A 127 -4.87 17.96 7.98
N TYR A 128 -3.93 18.74 8.53
CA TYR A 128 -2.48 18.43 8.47
C TYR A 128 -2.16 17.20 9.31
N ASP A 129 -2.66 17.13 10.54
CA ASP A 129 -2.44 15.99 11.44
C ASP A 129 -2.94 14.69 10.80
N ARG A 130 -4.17 14.70 10.25
CA ARG A 130 -4.75 13.53 9.57
C ARG A 130 -3.97 13.11 8.33
N THR A 131 -3.38 14.06 7.60
CA THR A 131 -2.54 13.78 6.44
C THR A 131 -1.21 13.17 6.89
N MET A 132 -0.60 13.74 7.92
CA MET A 132 0.66 13.24 8.48
C MET A 132 0.48 11.86 9.13
N ASP A 133 -0.62 11.62 9.83
CA ASP A 133 -0.90 10.32 10.44
C ASP A 133 -1.00 9.22 9.38
N LEU A 134 -1.69 9.48 8.24
CA LEU A 134 -1.84 8.49 7.18
C LEU A 134 -0.60 8.36 6.29
N ASN A 135 -0.12 9.50 5.74
CA ASN A 135 0.87 9.47 4.66
C ASN A 135 2.32 9.31 5.18
N TYR A 136 2.54 9.54 6.47
CA TYR A 136 3.87 9.45 7.07
C TYR A 136 3.92 8.47 8.24
N ARG A 137 3.26 8.78 9.36
CA ARG A 137 3.41 7.99 10.60
C ARG A 137 3.02 6.54 10.45
N ALA A 138 1.88 6.26 9.79
CA ALA A 138 1.43 4.90 9.55
C ALA A 138 2.43 4.11 8.70
N LEU A 139 2.99 4.73 7.66
CA LEU A 139 3.96 4.07 6.80
C LEU A 139 5.28 3.80 7.53
N VAL A 140 5.74 4.73 8.35
CA VAL A 140 6.95 4.52 9.19
C VAL A 140 6.70 3.40 10.19
N ALA A 141 5.58 3.41 10.91
CA ALA A 141 5.26 2.38 11.91
C ALA A 141 5.20 0.98 11.29
N LEU A 142 4.49 0.84 10.16
CA LEU A 142 4.42 -0.43 9.42
C LEU A 142 5.80 -0.84 8.89
N SER A 143 6.58 0.08 8.34
CA SER A 143 7.93 -0.23 7.84
C SER A 143 8.84 -0.77 8.94
N LEU A 144 8.83 -0.13 10.13
CA LEU A 144 9.59 -0.60 11.28
C LEU A 144 9.10 -1.98 11.78
N ALA A 145 7.78 -2.19 11.81
CA ALA A 145 7.21 -3.46 12.23
C ALA A 145 7.54 -4.61 11.26
N LEU A 146 7.55 -4.34 9.96
CA LEU A 146 7.77 -5.33 8.90
C LEU A 146 9.24 -5.55 8.55
N LEU A 147 10.16 -4.70 9.03
CA LEU A 147 11.57 -4.76 8.69
C LEU A 147 12.23 -6.14 8.97
N PRO A 148 11.95 -6.83 10.09
CA PRO A 148 12.50 -8.18 10.31
C PRO A 148 12.07 -9.19 9.24
N ALA A 149 10.78 -9.20 8.88
CA ALA A 149 10.22 -10.08 7.85
C ALA A 149 10.79 -9.79 6.45
N LEU A 150 10.94 -8.49 6.11
CA LEU A 150 11.57 -8.05 4.86
C LEU A 150 13.05 -8.45 4.80
N LYS A 151 13.78 -8.31 5.90
CA LYS A 151 15.19 -8.74 5.96
C LYS A 151 15.33 -10.25 5.77
N ALA A 152 14.44 -11.06 6.35
CA ALA A 152 14.45 -12.51 6.22
C ALA A 152 14.30 -12.98 4.77
N SER A 153 13.51 -12.29 3.96
CA SER A 153 13.28 -12.62 2.54
C SER A 153 14.14 -11.81 1.56
N LYS A 154 15.00 -10.89 2.06
CA LYS A 154 15.68 -9.87 1.23
C LYS A 154 14.67 -9.03 0.42
N GLY A 155 13.54 -8.74 1.05
CA GLY A 155 12.41 -8.06 0.46
C GLY A 155 12.62 -6.55 0.25
N SER A 156 11.63 -5.91 -0.36
CA SER A 156 11.67 -4.50 -0.73
C SER A 156 10.45 -3.75 -0.21
N ILE A 157 10.65 -2.46 0.12
CA ILE A 157 9.57 -1.50 0.40
C ILE A 157 9.41 -0.59 -0.81
N ILE A 158 8.18 -0.45 -1.29
CA ILE A 158 7.82 0.42 -2.40
C ILE A 158 6.85 1.49 -1.92
N TYR A 159 7.23 2.75 -2.01
CA TYR A 159 6.38 3.89 -1.65
C TYR A 159 5.73 4.50 -2.88
N SER A 160 4.38 4.56 -2.89
CA SER A 160 3.64 5.36 -3.85
C SER A 160 3.75 6.83 -3.46
N SER A 161 4.50 7.59 -4.22
CA SER A 161 4.64 9.05 -4.08
C SER A 161 3.81 9.79 -5.13
N SER A 162 3.91 11.10 -5.17
CA SER A 162 3.22 11.97 -6.13
C SER A 162 4.19 12.91 -6.80
N VAL A 163 3.92 13.25 -8.04
CA VAL A 163 4.64 14.33 -8.76
C VAL A 163 4.49 15.67 -8.05
N SER A 164 3.45 15.86 -7.25
CA SER A 164 3.25 17.06 -6.42
C SER A 164 4.35 17.26 -5.36
N THR A 165 5.18 16.25 -5.10
CA THR A 165 6.36 16.40 -4.25
C THR A 165 7.55 17.04 -4.95
N LEU A 166 7.52 17.05 -6.30
CA LEU A 166 8.58 17.61 -7.15
C LEU A 166 8.24 19.02 -7.66
N TYR A 167 6.94 19.31 -7.75
CA TYR A 167 6.41 20.59 -8.24
C TYR A 167 5.34 21.09 -7.27
N PRO A 168 5.70 22.00 -6.35
CA PRO A 168 4.78 22.60 -5.40
C PRO A 168 3.77 23.53 -6.07
#